data_a38f091a716739a99167e45a4db0134c
#
_entry.id   a38f091a716739a99167e45a4db0134c
#
_cell.length_a   1.000
_cell.length_b   1.000
_cell.length_c   1.000
_cell.angle_alpha   90.00
_cell.angle_beta   90.00
_cell.angle_gamma   90.00
#
_symmetry.space_group_name_H-M   'P 1'
#
loop_
_entity.id
_entity.type
_entity.pdbx_description
1 polymer ?
#
loop_
_entity_poly.entity_id
_entity_poly.type
_entity_poly.pdbx_seq_one_letter_code
_entity_poly.pdbx_strand_id
1 'polypeptide(L)'
;MKLISWNVNGIRAAIKKGFLDYFNEQNADIFCLQETKLSAGQLDLELKGYHQYWNYAEKKGYSGTAIFTKQEPLTVRYGLGIEEHDKEGRVITLEFEKFYMVTVYTPNSKDELLRLDYRMTWEDEFRKYLKNLEKKKPVVICGDLNVAHEEIDLKNPKTNRRNAGFTDEERGKFTELLDSGFIDTFRYFYPNLEQVYSWWSYRGRARENNAGWRIDYFVVSKGLEKNLVDAEIHTQIEGSDHCPVVLFLDLDK
;
A
#
# COMPACT_ATOMS: atom_id res chain seq x y z
N MET A 1 -14.54 3.76 11.06
CA MET A 1 -13.60 2.63 10.74
C MET A 1 -12.22 3.19 10.54
N LYS A 2 -11.20 2.59 11.15
CA LYS A 2 -9.78 2.98 11.01
C LYS A 2 -9.03 1.89 10.27
N LEU A 3 -8.35 2.29 9.20
CA LEU A 3 -7.58 1.40 8.32
C LEU A 3 -6.11 1.86 8.33
N ILE A 4 -5.17 0.91 8.42
CA ILE A 4 -3.73 1.21 8.40
C ILE A 4 -3.06 0.35 7.33
N SER A 5 -2.08 0.93 6.65
CA SER A 5 -1.22 0.26 5.70
C SER A 5 0.24 0.57 6.01
N TRP A 6 1.10 -0.45 6.03
CA TRP A 6 2.52 -0.29 6.32
C TRP A 6 3.39 -1.28 5.54
N ASN A 7 4.28 -0.77 4.71
CA ASN A 7 5.37 -1.57 4.19
C ASN A 7 6.41 -1.74 5.31
N VAL A 8 6.53 -2.96 5.82
CA VAL A 8 7.37 -3.27 7.00
C VAL A 8 8.79 -3.67 6.65
N ASN A 9 9.11 -3.81 5.36
CA ASN A 9 10.44 -4.22 4.88
C ASN A 9 11.01 -5.40 5.68
N GLY A 10 10.18 -6.44 5.86
CA GLY A 10 10.44 -7.62 6.67
C GLY A 10 9.79 -7.56 8.05
N ILE A 11 8.69 -8.29 8.23
CA ILE A 11 7.88 -8.26 9.46
C ILE A 11 8.68 -8.71 10.69
N ARG A 12 9.57 -9.69 10.57
CA ARG A 12 10.39 -10.15 11.70
C ARG A 12 11.33 -9.07 12.24
N ALA A 13 11.88 -8.24 11.36
CA ALA A 13 12.71 -7.10 11.75
C ALA A 13 11.86 -5.98 12.37
N ALA A 14 10.68 -5.71 11.79
CA ALA A 14 9.75 -4.70 12.28
C ALA A 14 9.23 -5.04 13.70
N ILE A 15 8.93 -6.31 13.98
CA ILE A 15 8.51 -6.77 15.32
C ILE A 15 9.58 -6.43 16.36
N LYS A 16 10.86 -6.65 16.07
CA LYS A 16 11.98 -6.30 16.98
C LYS A 16 12.12 -4.80 17.21
N LYS A 17 11.51 -3.98 16.38
CA LYS A 17 11.59 -2.51 16.40
C LYS A 17 10.29 -1.83 16.82
N GLY A 18 9.37 -2.56 17.48
CA GLY A 18 8.17 -1.98 18.06
C GLY A 18 6.89 -2.10 17.23
N PHE A 19 6.87 -2.95 16.20
CA PHE A 19 5.65 -3.17 15.39
C PHE A 19 4.42 -3.52 16.23
N LEU A 20 4.57 -4.45 17.19
CA LEU A 20 3.44 -4.90 18.02
C LEU A 20 2.92 -3.79 18.94
N ASP A 21 3.78 -2.94 19.47
CA ASP A 21 3.37 -1.81 20.32
C ASP A 21 2.52 -0.85 19.50
N TYR A 22 2.99 -0.47 18.30
CA TYR A 22 2.23 0.38 17.40
C TYR A 22 0.92 -0.28 16.97
N PHE A 23 0.94 -1.55 16.58
CA PHE A 23 -0.25 -2.30 16.18
C PHE A 23 -1.34 -2.28 17.28
N ASN A 24 -0.94 -2.59 18.51
CA ASN A 24 -1.85 -2.63 19.65
C ASN A 24 -2.39 -1.24 20.03
N GLU A 25 -1.52 -0.23 20.03
CA GLU A 25 -1.90 1.16 20.32
C GLU A 25 -2.92 1.68 19.31
N GLN A 26 -2.70 1.42 18.04
CA GLN A 26 -3.58 1.91 16.97
C GLN A 26 -4.92 1.21 16.97
N ASN A 27 -4.98 -0.06 17.36
CA ASN A 27 -6.22 -0.84 17.46
C ASN A 27 -7.13 -0.70 16.23
N ALA A 28 -6.52 -0.71 15.03
CA ALA A 28 -7.20 -0.50 13.76
C ALA A 28 -8.24 -1.59 13.47
N ASP A 29 -9.28 -1.27 12.70
CA ASP A 29 -10.25 -2.26 12.24
C ASP A 29 -9.66 -3.19 11.19
N ILE A 30 -8.80 -2.64 10.30
CA ILE A 30 -8.05 -3.38 9.30
C ILE A 30 -6.62 -2.85 9.28
N PHE A 31 -5.64 -3.75 9.29
CA PHE A 31 -4.22 -3.45 9.22
C PHE A 31 -3.57 -4.25 8.09
N CYS A 32 -3.02 -3.57 7.10
CA CYS A 32 -2.41 -4.17 5.91
C CYS A 32 -0.90 -4.02 5.92
N LEU A 33 -0.20 -5.07 5.49
CA LEU A 33 1.26 -5.09 5.38
C LEU A 33 1.71 -5.37 3.95
N GLN A 34 2.83 -4.76 3.58
CA GLN A 34 3.57 -5.06 2.37
C GLN A 34 5.02 -5.39 2.73
N GLU A 35 5.70 -6.12 1.85
CA GLU A 35 7.07 -6.61 2.07
C GLU A 35 7.24 -7.36 3.39
N THR A 36 6.38 -8.34 3.65
CA THR A 36 6.50 -9.17 4.85
C THR A 36 7.76 -10.03 4.85
N LYS A 37 8.27 -10.38 3.65
CA LYS A 37 9.49 -11.21 3.43
C LYS A 37 9.46 -12.54 4.17
N LEU A 38 8.28 -13.11 4.34
CA LEU A 38 8.06 -14.41 4.96
C LEU A 38 7.77 -15.49 3.94
N SER A 39 8.09 -16.73 4.35
CA SER A 39 7.48 -17.94 3.79
C SER A 39 6.54 -18.56 4.84
N ALA A 40 5.60 -19.39 4.40
CA ALA A 40 4.65 -20.05 5.30
C ALA A 40 5.37 -20.78 6.45
N GLY A 41 4.85 -20.63 7.66
CA GLY A 41 5.37 -21.31 8.85
C GLY A 41 6.62 -20.67 9.48
N GLN A 42 7.13 -19.53 8.95
CA GLN A 42 8.32 -18.88 9.52
C GLN A 42 8.02 -17.95 10.70
N LEU A 43 6.78 -17.60 10.93
CA LEU A 43 6.35 -16.74 12.02
C LEU A 43 5.01 -17.23 12.56
N ASP A 44 4.95 -17.44 13.86
CA ASP A 44 3.71 -17.60 14.60
C ASP A 44 3.41 -16.27 15.30
N LEU A 45 2.40 -15.57 14.81
CA LEU A 45 2.03 -14.24 15.28
C LEU A 45 0.63 -14.29 15.88
N GLU A 46 0.54 -14.14 17.19
CA GLU A 46 -0.73 -14.06 17.88
C GLU A 46 -1.22 -12.59 17.89
N LEU A 47 -2.32 -12.32 17.19
CA LEU A 47 -3.00 -11.02 17.17
C LEU A 47 -4.43 -11.21 17.68
N LYS A 48 -4.61 -11.02 18.98
CA LYS A 48 -5.90 -11.28 19.65
C LYS A 48 -7.01 -10.43 19.04
N GLY A 49 -8.08 -11.09 18.60
CA GLY A 49 -9.26 -10.43 18.03
C GLY A 49 -9.12 -10.09 16.55
N TYR A 50 -8.08 -10.59 15.88
CA TYR A 50 -7.90 -10.39 14.45
C TYR A 50 -7.86 -11.71 13.67
N HIS A 51 -8.54 -11.72 12.53
CA HIS A 51 -8.34 -12.71 11.48
C HIS A 51 -7.12 -12.30 10.64
N GLN A 52 -6.30 -13.28 10.23
CA GLN A 52 -5.04 -13.03 9.52
C GLN A 52 -5.08 -13.69 8.14
N TYR A 53 -4.68 -12.95 7.12
CA TYR A 53 -4.58 -13.41 5.73
C TYR A 53 -3.20 -13.05 5.20
N TRP A 54 -2.44 -14.06 4.76
CA TRP A 54 -1.07 -13.91 4.30
C TRP A 54 -0.93 -14.40 2.86
N ASN A 55 -0.24 -13.62 2.03
CA ASN A 55 0.14 -14.01 0.68
C ASN A 55 1.66 -13.97 0.56
N TYR A 56 2.26 -15.12 0.27
CA TYR A 56 3.71 -15.30 0.23
C TYR A 56 4.20 -15.34 -1.22
N ALA A 57 5.39 -14.78 -1.48
CA ALA A 57 6.09 -15.00 -2.73
C ALA A 57 6.66 -16.42 -2.80
N GLU A 58 6.76 -16.98 -4.00
CA GLU A 58 7.48 -18.24 -4.22
C GLU A 58 8.98 -18.10 -3.87
N LYS A 59 9.56 -16.94 -4.18
CA LYS A 59 10.93 -16.61 -3.81
C LYS A 59 11.01 -16.29 -2.31
N LYS A 60 11.82 -17.06 -1.60
CA LYS A 60 12.05 -16.88 -0.15
C LYS A 60 12.64 -15.52 0.19
N GLY A 61 12.16 -14.91 1.29
CA GLY A 61 12.67 -13.63 1.79
C GLY A 61 12.41 -12.43 0.89
N TYR A 62 11.38 -12.49 0.06
CA TYR A 62 11.05 -11.50 -0.96
C TYR A 62 9.57 -11.17 -0.97
N SER A 63 9.21 -9.87 -1.16
CA SER A 63 7.81 -9.42 -1.30
C SER A 63 6.89 -9.93 -0.18
N GLY A 64 5.67 -10.33 -0.51
CA GLY A 64 4.68 -10.81 0.44
C GLY A 64 3.81 -9.71 1.01
N THR A 65 2.53 -10.01 1.20
CA THR A 65 1.53 -9.11 1.78
C THR A 65 0.75 -9.81 2.89
N ALA A 66 0.13 -9.02 3.77
CA ALA A 66 -0.78 -9.55 4.78
C ALA A 66 -1.91 -8.55 5.07
N ILE A 67 -3.06 -9.07 5.50
CA ILE A 67 -4.15 -8.27 6.06
C ILE A 67 -4.58 -8.88 7.40
N PHE A 68 -4.68 -8.04 8.41
CA PHE A 68 -5.27 -8.36 9.70
C PHE A 68 -6.56 -7.56 9.86
N THR A 69 -7.66 -8.22 10.19
CA THR A 69 -8.97 -7.59 10.29
C THR A 69 -9.76 -8.11 11.48
N LYS A 70 -10.46 -7.22 12.18
CA LYS A 70 -11.36 -7.61 13.28
C LYS A 70 -12.60 -8.30 12.78
N GLN A 71 -13.11 -7.90 11.63
CA GLN A 71 -14.29 -8.50 11.00
C GLN A 71 -13.86 -9.59 10.03
N GLU A 72 -14.48 -10.77 10.13
CA GLU A 72 -14.29 -11.83 9.15
C GLU A 72 -14.85 -11.41 7.78
N PRO A 73 -14.06 -11.51 6.68
CA PRO A 73 -14.55 -11.21 5.35
C PRO A 73 -15.48 -12.30 4.81
N LEU A 74 -16.33 -11.92 3.86
CA LEU A 74 -17.19 -12.85 3.13
C LEU A 74 -16.39 -13.77 2.21
N THR A 75 -15.37 -13.23 1.54
CA THR A 75 -14.44 -13.98 0.68
C THR A 75 -13.02 -13.42 0.77
N VAL A 76 -12.05 -14.26 0.45
CA VAL A 76 -10.63 -13.93 0.36
C VAL A 76 -10.11 -14.34 -1.00
N ARG A 77 -9.35 -13.46 -1.67
CA ARG A 77 -8.65 -13.77 -2.92
C ARG A 77 -7.19 -13.36 -2.81
N TYR A 78 -6.32 -14.19 -3.37
CA TYR A 78 -4.89 -13.95 -3.45
C TYR A 78 -4.48 -13.74 -4.89
N GLY A 79 -3.77 -12.63 -5.18
CA GLY A 79 -3.33 -12.28 -6.53
C GLY A 79 -4.42 -11.65 -7.39
N LEU A 80 -4.13 -11.56 -8.67
CA LEU A 80 -4.99 -10.99 -9.72
C LEU A 80 -5.75 -12.07 -10.52
N GLY A 81 -5.42 -13.35 -10.32
CA GLY A 81 -5.87 -14.45 -11.15
C GLY A 81 -5.06 -14.59 -12.44
N ILE A 82 -3.84 -14.06 -12.48
CA ILE A 82 -2.91 -14.11 -13.60
C ILE A 82 -1.60 -14.74 -13.10
N GLU A 83 -1.29 -15.95 -13.57
CA GLU A 83 -0.17 -16.73 -13.08
C GLU A 83 1.16 -15.97 -13.05
N GLU A 84 1.46 -15.23 -14.11
CA GLU A 84 2.69 -14.43 -14.22
C GLU A 84 2.82 -13.38 -13.10
N HIS A 85 1.69 -12.81 -12.67
CA HIS A 85 1.65 -11.74 -11.67
C HIS A 85 1.53 -12.24 -10.24
N ASP A 86 1.08 -13.48 -10.04
CA ASP A 86 0.66 -13.97 -8.73
C ASP A 86 1.77 -14.72 -7.96
N LYS A 87 2.96 -14.87 -8.55
CA LYS A 87 4.10 -15.58 -7.93
C LYS A 87 4.83 -14.81 -6.84
N GLU A 88 4.59 -13.52 -6.74
CA GLU A 88 5.34 -12.64 -5.83
C GLU A 88 4.53 -12.20 -4.58
N GLY A 89 3.33 -12.75 -4.37
CA GLY A 89 2.54 -12.50 -3.15
C GLY A 89 2.16 -11.03 -2.96
N ARG A 90 1.78 -10.32 -4.04
CA ARG A 90 1.64 -8.86 -4.06
C ARG A 90 0.26 -8.32 -3.72
N VAL A 91 -0.78 -9.13 -3.87
CA VAL A 91 -2.17 -8.67 -3.74
C VAL A 91 -2.99 -9.61 -2.87
N ILE A 92 -3.75 -9.06 -1.93
CA ILE A 92 -4.83 -9.75 -1.21
C ILE A 92 -6.07 -8.89 -1.34
N THR A 93 -7.20 -9.52 -1.67
CA THR A 93 -8.52 -8.90 -1.69
C THR A 93 -9.43 -9.58 -0.67
N LEU A 94 -9.96 -8.79 0.26
CA LEU A 94 -11.02 -9.21 1.18
C LEU A 94 -12.34 -8.59 0.74
N GLU A 95 -13.39 -9.40 0.65
CA GLU A 95 -14.74 -8.93 0.41
C GLU A 95 -15.48 -8.74 1.73
N PHE A 96 -15.93 -7.53 1.98
CA PHE A 96 -16.87 -7.22 3.05
C PHE A 96 -18.26 -6.92 2.48
N GLU A 97 -19.26 -6.77 3.32
CA GLU A 97 -20.63 -6.53 2.87
C GLU A 97 -20.75 -5.26 2.01
N LYS A 98 -20.12 -4.16 2.44
CA LYS A 98 -20.25 -2.83 1.81
C LYS A 98 -19.12 -2.47 0.84
N PHE A 99 -17.96 -3.16 0.87
CA PHE A 99 -16.79 -2.81 0.07
C PHE A 99 -15.81 -3.98 -0.09
N TYR A 100 -14.87 -3.83 -1.03
CA TYR A 100 -13.67 -4.65 -1.12
C TYR A 100 -12.48 -3.93 -0.50
N MET A 101 -11.68 -4.65 0.32
CA MET A 101 -10.38 -4.19 0.78
C MET A 101 -9.27 -4.87 -0.02
N VAL A 102 -8.43 -4.08 -0.70
CA VAL A 102 -7.32 -4.58 -1.50
C VAL A 102 -6.02 -4.02 -0.94
N THR A 103 -5.12 -4.87 -0.45
CA THR A 103 -3.74 -4.48 -0.21
C THR A 103 -2.87 -4.85 -1.39
N VAL A 104 -1.90 -4.00 -1.71
CA VAL A 104 -1.02 -4.18 -2.85
C VAL A 104 0.41 -3.76 -2.54
N TYR A 105 1.35 -4.56 -3.05
CA TYR A 105 2.76 -4.20 -3.17
C TYR A 105 3.12 -4.18 -4.66
N THR A 106 3.06 -3.00 -5.26
CA THR A 106 3.33 -2.82 -6.69
C THR A 106 4.78 -3.18 -7.04
N PRO A 107 5.05 -3.89 -8.14
CA PRO A 107 6.41 -4.18 -8.56
C PRO A 107 7.25 -2.92 -8.71
N ASN A 108 8.44 -2.90 -8.12
CA ASN A 108 9.42 -1.84 -8.34
C ASN A 108 10.06 -1.99 -9.73
N SER A 109 10.25 -0.90 -10.45
CA SER A 109 10.89 -0.90 -11.78
C SER A 109 12.39 -1.20 -11.75
N LYS A 110 13.01 -1.17 -10.57
CA LYS A 110 14.41 -1.42 -10.25
C LYS A 110 15.39 -0.41 -10.86
N ASP A 111 16.63 -0.52 -10.45
CA ASP A 111 17.74 0.27 -11.01
C ASP A 111 17.79 0.07 -12.53
N GLU A 112 18.18 1.13 -13.24
CA GLU A 112 18.22 1.16 -14.72
C GLU A 112 16.87 0.84 -15.39
N LEU A 113 15.76 0.84 -14.63
CA LEU A 113 14.39 0.58 -15.08
C LEU A 113 14.22 -0.81 -15.73
N LEU A 114 14.99 -1.80 -15.26
CA LEU A 114 15.02 -3.15 -15.82
C LEU A 114 13.67 -3.88 -15.80
N ARG A 115 12.73 -3.47 -14.94
CA ARG A 115 11.37 -4.04 -14.86
C ARG A 115 10.28 -3.04 -15.24
N LEU A 116 10.60 -1.93 -15.88
CA LEU A 116 9.60 -0.90 -16.20
C LEU A 116 8.50 -1.45 -17.13
N ASP A 117 8.87 -2.14 -18.20
CA ASP A 117 7.89 -2.70 -19.15
C ASP A 117 6.95 -3.72 -18.47
N TYR A 118 7.51 -4.62 -17.65
CA TYR A 118 6.71 -5.54 -16.84
C TYR A 118 5.75 -4.80 -15.92
N ARG A 119 6.24 -3.77 -15.23
CA ARG A 119 5.42 -2.96 -14.34
C ARG A 119 4.27 -2.27 -15.07
N MET A 120 4.51 -1.74 -16.27
CA MET A 120 3.45 -1.10 -17.06
C MET A 120 2.32 -2.07 -17.39
N THR A 121 2.66 -3.29 -17.80
CA THR A 121 1.67 -4.36 -18.02
C THR A 121 0.95 -4.74 -16.73
N TRP A 122 1.69 -4.91 -15.64
CA TRP A 122 1.13 -5.26 -14.32
C TRP A 122 0.12 -4.20 -13.84
N GLU A 123 0.44 -2.92 -14.00
CA GLU A 123 -0.44 -1.81 -13.60
C GLU A 123 -1.74 -1.77 -14.41
N ASP A 124 -1.69 -2.06 -15.70
CA ASP A 124 -2.88 -2.15 -16.54
C ASP A 124 -3.78 -3.31 -16.11
N GLU A 125 -3.21 -4.47 -15.82
CA GLU A 125 -3.97 -5.64 -15.34
C GLU A 125 -4.52 -5.40 -13.92
N PHE A 126 -3.77 -4.75 -13.05
CA PHE A 126 -4.24 -4.36 -11.71
C PHE A 126 -5.42 -3.39 -11.79
N ARG A 127 -5.35 -2.35 -12.63
CA ARG A 127 -6.45 -1.41 -12.85
C ARG A 127 -7.69 -2.12 -13.39
N LYS A 128 -7.55 -3.03 -14.36
CA LYS A 128 -8.67 -3.85 -14.86
C LYS A 128 -9.30 -4.69 -13.75
N TYR A 129 -8.47 -5.32 -12.92
CA TYR A 129 -8.91 -6.10 -11.78
C TYR A 129 -9.75 -5.27 -10.81
N LEU A 130 -9.26 -4.10 -10.42
CA LEU A 130 -9.98 -3.16 -9.54
C LEU A 130 -11.31 -2.70 -10.14
N LYS A 131 -11.33 -2.37 -11.42
CA LYS A 131 -12.56 -1.97 -12.12
C LYS A 131 -13.59 -3.11 -12.20
N ASN A 132 -13.14 -4.36 -12.27
CA ASN A 132 -14.04 -5.52 -12.22
C ASN A 132 -14.65 -5.71 -10.82
N LEU A 133 -13.88 -5.50 -9.75
CA LEU A 133 -14.41 -5.51 -8.38
C LEU A 133 -15.43 -4.39 -8.19
N GLU A 134 -15.12 -3.20 -8.67
CA GLU A 134 -15.95 -2.00 -8.51
C GLU A 134 -17.33 -2.12 -9.15
N LYS A 135 -17.52 -2.99 -10.16
CA LYS A 135 -18.84 -3.31 -10.73
C LYS A 135 -19.83 -3.88 -9.71
N LYS A 136 -19.32 -4.45 -8.61
CA LYS A 136 -20.15 -5.08 -7.57
C LYS A 136 -20.23 -4.22 -6.31
N LYS A 137 -19.10 -3.73 -5.83
CA LYS A 137 -18.98 -2.95 -4.61
C LYS A 137 -17.82 -1.96 -4.75
N PRO A 138 -17.86 -0.82 -4.07
CA PRO A 138 -16.71 0.09 -4.03
C PRO A 138 -15.47 -0.59 -3.46
N VAL A 139 -14.31 -0.10 -3.86
CA VAL A 139 -13.00 -0.67 -3.51
C VAL A 139 -12.20 0.33 -2.69
N VAL A 140 -11.60 -0.15 -1.61
CA VAL A 140 -10.57 0.53 -0.84
C VAL A 140 -9.24 -0.17 -1.13
N ILE A 141 -8.28 0.57 -1.66
CA ILE A 141 -6.96 0.09 -2.04
C ILE A 141 -5.95 0.70 -1.07
N CYS A 142 -5.02 -0.07 -0.57
CA CYS A 142 -3.89 0.45 0.16
C CYS A 142 -2.60 -0.28 -0.17
N GLY A 143 -1.49 0.37 0.07
CA GLY A 143 -0.19 -0.27 0.01
C GLY A 143 0.91 0.62 -0.54
N ASP A 144 2.04 -0.03 -0.79
CA ASP A 144 3.18 0.56 -1.45
C ASP A 144 2.98 0.47 -2.97
N LEU A 145 2.65 1.61 -3.58
CA LEU A 145 2.44 1.71 -5.03
C LEU A 145 3.73 2.00 -5.80
N ASN A 146 4.86 2.10 -5.09
CA ASN A 146 6.18 2.31 -5.70
C ASN A 146 6.22 3.48 -6.71
N VAL A 147 5.44 4.53 -6.46
CA VAL A 147 5.41 5.75 -7.27
C VAL A 147 5.09 6.96 -6.42
N ALA A 148 5.87 8.04 -6.58
CA ALA A 148 5.50 9.38 -6.19
C ALA A 148 4.72 9.99 -7.36
N HIS A 149 3.46 10.39 -7.16
CA HIS A 149 2.59 10.82 -8.26
C HIS A 149 3.00 12.16 -8.85
N GLU A 150 3.06 13.20 -8.00
CA GLU A 150 3.35 14.57 -8.42
C GLU A 150 4.68 15.07 -7.83
N GLU A 151 5.17 16.20 -8.34
CA GLU A 151 6.43 16.81 -7.84
C GLU A 151 6.39 17.13 -6.35
N ILE A 152 5.20 17.41 -5.79
CA ILE A 152 4.99 17.62 -4.36
C ILE A 152 5.20 16.35 -3.52
N ASP A 153 5.18 15.16 -4.14
CA ASP A 153 5.23 13.87 -3.47
C ASP A 153 6.65 13.35 -3.22
N LEU A 154 7.68 14.09 -3.59
CA LEU A 154 9.08 13.77 -3.26
C LEU A 154 9.93 15.02 -3.10
N LYS A 155 11.03 14.88 -2.34
CA LYS A 155 11.91 16.01 -2.00
C LYS A 155 12.67 16.60 -3.19
N ASN A 156 13.13 15.76 -4.12
CA ASN A 156 14.01 16.17 -5.22
C ASN A 156 13.46 15.73 -6.59
N PRO A 157 12.33 16.28 -7.07
CA PRO A 157 11.67 15.80 -8.28
C PRO A 157 12.55 15.91 -9.54
N LYS A 158 13.28 17.02 -9.69
CA LYS A 158 14.08 17.27 -10.90
C LYS A 158 15.16 16.23 -11.14
N THR A 159 15.84 15.78 -10.08
CA THR A 159 16.94 14.81 -10.17
C THR A 159 16.46 13.37 -10.24
N ASN A 160 15.18 13.10 -9.93
CA ASN A 160 14.61 11.76 -9.87
C ASN A 160 13.70 11.40 -11.05
N ARG A 161 13.54 12.31 -12.02
CA ARG A 161 12.56 12.15 -13.11
C ARG A 161 12.74 10.89 -13.97
N ARG A 162 13.94 10.30 -13.99
CA ARG A 162 14.22 9.03 -14.69
C ARG A 162 14.60 7.89 -13.75
N ASN A 163 14.34 8.03 -12.46
CA ASN A 163 14.56 6.99 -11.48
C ASN A 163 13.27 6.18 -11.25
N ALA A 164 13.42 4.90 -10.88
CA ALA A 164 12.31 4.06 -10.50
C ALA A 164 11.45 4.72 -9.39
N GLY A 165 10.14 4.73 -9.58
CA GLY A 165 9.19 5.39 -8.70
C GLY A 165 8.84 6.83 -9.07
N PHE A 166 9.53 7.44 -10.06
CA PHE A 166 9.18 8.79 -10.53
C PHE A 166 9.38 8.99 -12.04
N THR A 167 9.32 7.93 -12.81
CA THR A 167 9.29 8.02 -14.28
C THR A 167 7.94 8.56 -14.75
N ASP A 168 7.93 9.19 -15.92
CA ASP A 168 6.69 9.71 -16.52
C ASP A 168 5.70 8.56 -16.78
N GLU A 169 6.20 7.37 -17.12
CA GLU A 169 5.41 6.15 -17.34
C GLU A 169 4.72 5.67 -16.06
N GLU A 170 5.44 5.57 -14.95
CA GLU A 170 4.87 5.15 -13.65
C GLU A 170 3.85 6.16 -13.12
N ARG A 171 4.17 7.44 -13.19
CA ARG A 171 3.27 8.55 -12.82
C ARG A 171 2.02 8.56 -13.71
N GLY A 172 2.19 8.32 -15.00
CA GLY A 172 1.08 8.20 -15.96
C GLY A 172 0.12 7.08 -15.61
N LYS A 173 0.63 5.91 -15.20
CA LYS A 173 -0.22 4.79 -14.74
C LYS A 173 -1.00 5.10 -13.47
N PHE A 174 -0.43 5.84 -12.54
CA PHE A 174 -1.16 6.29 -11.36
C PHE A 174 -2.25 7.32 -11.74
N THR A 175 -1.96 8.24 -12.65
CA THR A 175 -2.97 9.16 -13.20
C THR A 175 -4.11 8.40 -13.87
N GLU A 176 -3.80 7.40 -14.71
CA GLU A 176 -4.83 6.54 -15.34
C GLU A 176 -5.70 5.82 -14.30
N LEU A 177 -5.10 5.37 -13.19
CA LEU A 177 -5.85 4.75 -12.08
C LEU A 177 -6.84 5.75 -11.49
N LEU A 178 -6.41 6.96 -11.14
CA LEU A 178 -7.27 7.99 -10.57
C LEU A 178 -8.37 8.42 -11.55
N ASP A 179 -8.01 8.64 -12.83
CA ASP A 179 -8.94 9.04 -13.88
C ASP A 179 -10.02 7.97 -14.15
N SER A 180 -9.72 6.71 -13.83
CA SER A 180 -10.68 5.61 -13.94
C SER A 180 -11.77 5.61 -12.87
N GLY A 181 -11.77 6.58 -11.94
CA GLY A 181 -12.80 6.77 -10.92
C GLY A 181 -12.33 6.49 -9.49
N PHE A 182 -11.06 6.71 -9.19
CA PHE A 182 -10.49 6.56 -7.86
C PHE A 182 -9.97 7.89 -7.30
N ILE A 183 -9.83 7.96 -5.98
CA ILE A 183 -9.41 9.14 -5.22
C ILE A 183 -8.16 8.78 -4.41
N ASP A 184 -7.08 9.56 -4.55
CA ASP A 184 -5.96 9.60 -3.61
C ASP A 184 -6.43 10.32 -2.35
N THR A 185 -6.66 9.57 -1.27
CA THR A 185 -7.33 10.10 -0.08
C THR A 185 -6.51 11.14 0.66
N PHE A 186 -5.18 11.01 0.68
CA PHE A 186 -4.33 12.01 1.32
C PHE A 186 -4.38 13.34 0.57
N ARG A 187 -4.28 13.34 -0.75
CA ARG A 187 -4.38 14.57 -1.57
C ARG A 187 -5.79 15.14 -1.61
N TYR A 188 -6.81 14.31 -1.41
CA TYR A 188 -8.18 14.79 -1.23
C TYR A 188 -8.31 15.74 -0.04
N PHE A 189 -7.75 15.36 1.12
CA PHE A 189 -7.79 16.20 2.33
C PHE A 189 -6.72 17.28 2.35
N TYR A 190 -5.52 16.98 1.84
CA TYR A 190 -4.33 17.81 1.94
C TYR A 190 -3.68 18.07 0.57
N PRO A 191 -4.40 18.75 -0.36
CA PRO A 191 -3.95 18.89 -1.75
C PRO A 191 -2.62 19.62 -1.91
N ASN A 192 -2.29 20.53 -0.98
CA ASN A 192 -1.12 21.41 -1.06
C ASN A 192 -0.12 21.20 0.10
N LEU A 193 -0.30 20.16 0.93
CA LEU A 193 0.60 19.92 2.04
C LEU A 193 1.92 19.33 1.53
N GLU A 194 2.98 20.11 1.65
CA GLU A 194 4.33 19.76 1.21
C GLU A 194 5.12 19.01 2.30
N GLN A 195 6.18 18.32 1.87
CA GLN A 195 7.19 17.70 2.73
C GLN A 195 6.64 16.63 3.69
N VAL A 196 5.55 16.00 3.32
CA VAL A 196 5.00 14.82 4.00
C VAL A 196 5.20 13.59 3.12
N TYR A 197 6.03 12.68 3.59
CA TYR A 197 6.46 11.50 2.84
C TYR A 197 6.18 10.22 3.63
N SER A 198 6.23 9.07 2.95
CA SER A 198 6.01 7.76 3.56
C SER A 198 7.22 6.84 3.51
N TRP A 199 8.23 7.17 2.72
CA TRP A 199 9.44 6.40 2.54
C TRP A 199 10.69 7.28 2.47
N TRP A 200 11.80 6.78 3.04
CA TRP A 200 13.12 7.39 3.01
C TRP A 200 14.19 6.33 2.81
N SER A 201 15.11 6.56 1.87
CA SER A 201 16.25 5.66 1.68
C SER A 201 17.06 5.53 2.97
N TYR A 202 17.61 4.35 3.23
CA TYR A 202 18.60 4.17 4.31
C TYR A 202 19.92 4.88 4.04
N ARG A 203 20.16 5.33 2.80
CA ARG A 203 21.40 6.00 2.41
C ARG A 203 21.33 7.51 2.71
N GLY A 204 22.48 8.13 3.00
CA GLY A 204 22.61 9.58 3.04
C GLY A 204 21.81 10.25 4.16
N ARG A 205 21.46 9.56 5.23
CA ARG A 205 20.63 10.11 6.34
C ARG A 205 19.33 10.74 5.82
N ALA A 206 18.72 10.09 4.82
CA ALA A 206 17.59 10.65 4.11
C ALA A 206 16.41 10.98 5.02
N ARG A 207 16.11 10.13 6.01
CA ARG A 207 14.99 10.37 6.94
C ARG A 207 15.24 11.56 7.86
N GLU A 208 16.45 11.70 8.40
CA GLU A 208 16.84 12.85 9.23
C GLU A 208 16.74 14.18 8.45
N ASN A 209 17.10 14.17 7.17
CA ASN A 209 17.06 15.33 6.28
C ASN A 209 15.68 15.51 5.60
N ASN A 210 14.72 14.65 5.92
CA ASN A 210 13.42 14.56 5.25
C ASN A 210 13.52 14.52 3.70
N ALA A 211 14.53 13.81 3.18
CA ALA A 211 14.66 13.56 1.74
C ALA A 211 13.85 12.31 1.36
N GLY A 212 12.55 12.42 1.46
CA GLY A 212 11.60 11.33 1.33
C GLY A 212 10.74 11.39 0.07
N TRP A 213 9.94 10.33 -0.08
CA TRP A 213 8.96 10.13 -1.15
C TRP A 213 7.65 9.66 -0.54
N ARG A 214 6.52 10.13 -1.05
CA ARG A 214 5.20 9.59 -0.73
C ARG A 214 4.86 8.54 -1.78
N ILE A 215 5.01 7.28 -1.43
CA ILE A 215 4.78 6.12 -2.30
C ILE A 215 3.81 5.10 -1.71
N ASP A 216 3.39 5.30 -0.48
CA ASP A 216 2.36 4.51 0.20
C ASP A 216 1.05 5.29 0.23
N TYR A 217 -0.06 4.62 -0.10
CA TYR A 217 -1.33 5.27 -0.35
C TYR A 217 -2.51 4.52 0.26
N PHE A 218 -3.56 5.27 0.54
CA PHE A 218 -4.94 4.80 0.45
C PHE A 218 -5.62 5.47 -0.74
N VAL A 219 -6.15 4.63 -1.63
CA VAL A 219 -6.90 5.05 -2.83
C VAL A 219 -8.26 4.38 -2.78
N VAL A 220 -9.34 5.13 -2.98
CA VAL A 220 -10.69 4.61 -2.86
C VAL A 220 -11.53 4.86 -4.12
N SER A 221 -12.50 4.00 -4.38
CA SER A 221 -13.53 4.27 -5.39
C SER A 221 -14.20 5.61 -5.13
N LYS A 222 -14.45 6.40 -6.17
CA LYS A 222 -15.15 7.69 -6.08
C LYS A 222 -16.52 7.56 -5.40
N GLY A 223 -17.17 6.41 -5.49
CA GLY A 223 -18.41 6.13 -4.77
C GLY A 223 -18.32 6.22 -3.25
N LEU A 224 -17.11 6.16 -2.67
CA LEU A 224 -16.86 6.32 -1.23
C LEU A 224 -16.47 7.75 -0.83
N GLU A 225 -16.49 8.72 -1.74
CA GLU A 225 -16.05 10.10 -1.46
C GLU A 225 -16.73 10.70 -0.23
N LYS A 226 -18.06 10.57 -0.13
CA LYS A 226 -18.83 11.06 1.01
C LYS A 226 -18.57 10.31 2.32
N ASN A 227 -17.98 9.12 2.25
CA ASN A 227 -17.66 8.30 3.40
C ASN A 227 -16.25 8.60 3.96
N LEU A 228 -15.44 9.42 3.26
CA LEU A 228 -14.12 9.83 3.71
C LEU A 228 -14.24 10.73 4.95
N VAL A 229 -13.43 10.46 5.97
CA VAL A 229 -13.40 11.25 7.21
C VAL A 229 -12.06 11.97 7.35
N ASP A 230 -10.93 11.26 7.22
CA ASP A 230 -9.58 11.82 7.26
C ASP A 230 -8.55 10.82 6.71
N ALA A 231 -7.35 11.33 6.44
CA ALA A 231 -6.19 10.53 6.04
C ALA A 231 -4.93 11.06 6.76
N GLU A 232 -4.08 10.15 7.25
CA GLU A 232 -2.86 10.51 7.97
C GLU A 232 -1.64 9.75 7.43
N ILE A 233 -0.45 10.33 7.63
CA ILE A 233 0.83 9.68 7.40
C ILE A 233 1.63 9.80 8.70
N HIS A 234 1.90 8.68 9.37
CA HIS A 234 2.55 8.64 10.67
C HIS A 234 4.07 8.68 10.53
N THR A 235 4.61 9.80 10.07
CA THR A 235 6.03 10.00 9.72
C THR A 235 7.02 9.75 10.87
N GLN A 236 6.55 9.87 12.13
CA GLN A 236 7.33 9.66 13.35
C GLN A 236 7.51 8.17 13.70
N ILE A 237 6.76 7.27 13.09
CA ILE A 237 6.83 5.84 13.40
C ILE A 237 8.02 5.22 12.66
N GLU A 238 8.89 4.63 13.44
CA GLU A 238 10.09 3.93 12.98
C GLU A 238 9.88 2.41 12.96
N GLY A 239 10.86 1.67 12.45
CA GLY A 239 10.82 0.19 12.36
C GLY A 239 10.94 -0.35 10.95
N SER A 240 10.74 0.50 9.96
CA SER A 240 10.92 0.26 8.52
C SER A 240 11.49 1.52 7.87
N ASP A 241 11.94 1.44 6.64
CA ASP A 241 12.25 2.61 5.78
C ASP A 241 10.97 3.28 5.25
N HIS A 242 9.82 2.65 5.43
CA HIS A 242 8.50 3.27 5.28
C HIS A 242 7.89 3.59 6.66
N CYS A 243 6.97 4.54 6.69
CA CYS A 243 6.08 4.76 7.82
C CYS A 243 4.64 4.35 7.48
N PRO A 244 3.78 4.13 8.50
CA PRO A 244 2.39 3.78 8.27
C PRO A 244 1.60 4.93 7.64
N VAL A 245 0.62 4.59 6.79
CA VAL A 245 -0.42 5.48 6.31
C VAL A 245 -1.78 5.02 6.84
N VAL A 246 -2.67 5.96 7.11
CA VAL A 246 -3.95 5.73 7.79
C VAL A 246 -5.10 6.34 7.01
N LEU A 247 -6.23 5.65 6.98
CA LEU A 247 -7.49 6.15 6.44
C LEU A 247 -8.59 5.98 7.48
N PHE A 248 -9.40 7.01 7.64
CA PHE A 248 -10.64 6.96 8.42
C PHE A 248 -11.85 7.03 7.48
N LEU A 249 -12.74 6.04 7.62
CA LEU A 249 -13.99 5.92 6.85
C LEU A 249 -15.20 5.87 7.78
N ASP A 250 -16.30 6.45 7.34
CA ASP A 250 -17.62 6.26 7.91
C ASP A 250 -18.55 5.66 6.87
N LEU A 251 -18.76 4.36 6.94
CA LEU A 251 -19.57 3.61 5.98
C LEU A 251 -21.08 3.69 6.25
N ASP A 252 -21.50 4.40 7.30
CA ASP A 252 -22.90 4.58 7.68
C ASP A 252 -23.47 5.95 7.24
N LYS A 253 -22.62 6.78 6.60
CA LYS A 253 -23.01 8.04 5.98
C LYS A 253 -23.72 7.87 4.63
#